data_77d4abfbb63e33bf5889cbd04e527934
#
_entry.id   77d4abfbb63e33bf5889cbd04e527934
#
_cell.length_a   1.000
_cell.length_b   1.000
_cell.length_c   1.000
_cell.angle_alpha   90.00
_cell.angle_beta   90.00
_cell.angle_gamma   90.00
#
_symmetry.space_group_name_H-M   'P 1'
#
loop_
_entity.id
_entity.type
_entity.pdbx_description
1 polymer ?
#
loop_
_entity_poly.entity_id
_entity_poly.type
_entity_poly.pdbx_seq_one_letter_code
_entity_poly.pdbx_strand_id
1 'polypeptide(L)'
;AAGRDPAAIRRMLNVTGTFARSSGGLLAGPPEQWVEELAGLTLEHGITTFILGSDEPRAIQIFGQEVAPAVRELVAAERTAPEPRPAAGQQAAGGGAGTLGVTPTPDPGVRLSARRPWDESTRPSAPPPPAGHAYPPRGQAAGQHLVDVHDHLRQELAQVRDLLEQVKRGTVSPGRARAALNEMTMRQNNWTLGAYCAAYCTMVTQHHGLEDASIFPHLRRSEAGLAAVLDRLEEEHVVIHGVVESVDRALVELVRRPGDFTGLQEAVDLLTDTLLSHLSYEEHQIVEPLARYGFFPGQL
;
A
#
# COMPACT_ATOMS: atom_id res chain seq x y z
N ALA A 1 -5.11 -18.86 -25.59
CA ALA A 1 -4.03 -17.93 -25.22
C ALA A 1 -3.61 -17.16 -26.47
N ALA A 2 -3.62 -15.83 -26.43
CA ALA A 2 -3.45 -14.95 -27.60
C ALA A 2 -1.99 -14.79 -28.07
N GLY A 3 -1.08 -15.68 -27.73
CA GLY A 3 0.29 -15.76 -28.29
C GLY A 3 1.13 -14.45 -28.30
N ARG A 4 0.76 -13.43 -27.51
CA ARG A 4 1.54 -12.20 -27.39
C ARG A 4 2.60 -12.37 -26.32
N ASP A 5 3.83 -11.94 -26.64
CA ASP A 5 4.90 -11.84 -25.66
C ASP A 5 4.53 -10.81 -24.57
N PRO A 6 4.44 -11.20 -23.29
CA PRO A 6 4.18 -10.26 -22.19
C PRO A 6 5.21 -9.12 -22.09
N ALA A 7 6.46 -9.35 -22.53
CA ALA A 7 7.51 -8.34 -22.55
C ALA A 7 7.26 -7.24 -23.60
N ALA A 8 6.44 -7.50 -24.61
CA ALA A 8 6.06 -6.52 -25.63
C ALA A 8 4.92 -5.59 -25.19
N ILE A 9 4.34 -5.79 -24.00
CA ILE A 9 3.27 -4.95 -23.46
C ILE A 9 3.88 -3.69 -22.84
N ARG A 10 3.51 -2.52 -23.37
CA ARG A 10 3.88 -1.25 -22.74
C ARG A 10 3.08 -1.08 -21.44
N ARG A 11 3.77 -0.94 -20.33
CA ARG A 11 3.17 -0.65 -19.03
C ARG A 11 3.21 0.85 -18.80
N MET A 12 2.06 1.44 -18.48
CA MET A 12 1.89 2.87 -18.25
C MET A 12 1.40 3.09 -16.81
N LEU A 13 1.93 4.09 -16.14
CA LEU A 13 1.52 4.47 -14.80
C LEU A 13 1.21 5.97 -14.74
N ASN A 14 0.05 6.32 -14.21
CA ASN A 14 -0.25 7.69 -13.82
C ASN A 14 0.46 7.97 -12.50
N VAL A 15 1.23 9.06 -12.45
CA VAL A 15 1.96 9.49 -11.27
C VAL A 15 1.48 10.87 -10.84
N THR A 16 1.21 11.02 -9.55
CA THR A 16 0.87 12.28 -8.90
C THR A 16 1.82 12.49 -7.74
N GLY A 17 2.17 13.73 -7.45
CA GLY A 17 3.04 14.04 -6.34
C GLY A 17 3.39 15.52 -6.29
N THR A 18 4.32 15.90 -5.42
CA THR A 18 4.67 17.30 -5.17
C THR A 18 6.17 17.49 -5.20
N PHE A 19 6.65 18.45 -5.99
CA PHE A 19 8.05 18.88 -5.92
C PHE A 19 8.26 19.78 -4.70
N ALA A 20 9.11 19.34 -3.78
CA ALA A 20 9.43 20.01 -2.52
C ALA A 20 10.95 19.98 -2.28
N ARG A 21 11.44 20.81 -1.34
CA ARG A 21 12.87 20.85 -0.98
C ARG A 21 13.31 19.70 -0.08
N SER A 22 12.36 19.07 0.61
CA SER A 22 12.60 17.94 1.52
C SER A 22 11.73 16.76 1.15
N SER A 23 12.22 15.56 1.37
CA SER A 23 11.48 14.31 1.19
C SER A 23 10.31 14.22 2.17
N GLY A 24 9.12 13.84 1.66
CA GLY A 24 7.89 13.77 2.45
C GLY A 24 7.02 12.56 2.14
N GLY A 25 7.54 11.57 1.41
CA GLY A 25 6.81 10.38 0.97
C GLY A 25 7.04 10.08 -0.51
N LEU A 26 6.37 9.07 -1.04
CA LEU A 26 6.50 8.66 -2.44
C LEU A 26 6.10 9.82 -3.38
N LEU A 27 6.99 10.17 -4.31
CA LEU A 27 6.83 11.28 -5.27
C LEU A 27 6.50 12.63 -4.59
N ALA A 28 6.95 12.81 -3.35
CA ALA A 28 6.80 14.06 -2.61
C ALA A 28 8.18 14.51 -2.09
N GLY A 29 8.90 15.30 -2.89
CA GLY A 29 10.27 15.71 -2.55
C GLY A 29 11.00 16.39 -3.71
N PRO A 30 12.33 16.50 -3.61
CA PRO A 30 13.15 17.10 -4.65
C PRO A 30 13.15 16.24 -5.93
N PRO A 31 13.51 16.84 -7.09
CA PRO A 31 13.53 16.12 -8.37
C PRO A 31 14.38 14.83 -8.36
N GLU A 32 15.45 14.81 -7.58
CA GLU A 32 16.35 13.66 -7.44
C GLU A 32 15.63 12.46 -6.82
N GLN A 33 14.78 12.68 -5.81
CA GLN A 33 13.96 11.62 -5.21
C GLN A 33 13.00 11.03 -6.25
N TRP A 34 12.34 11.87 -7.04
CA TRP A 34 11.48 11.40 -8.13
C TRP A 34 12.23 10.55 -9.14
N VAL A 35 13.49 10.91 -9.44
CA VAL A 35 14.34 10.15 -10.37
C VAL A 35 14.59 8.75 -9.84
N GLU A 36 15.00 8.63 -8.58
CA GLU A 36 15.28 7.33 -7.93
C GLU A 36 14.03 6.46 -7.88
N GLU A 37 12.90 7.01 -7.43
CA GLU A 37 11.65 6.28 -7.29
C GLU A 37 11.07 5.83 -8.64
N LEU A 38 11.07 6.69 -9.66
CA LEU A 38 10.59 6.32 -10.99
C LEU A 38 11.52 5.36 -11.73
N ALA A 39 12.83 5.48 -11.51
CA ALA A 39 13.78 4.52 -12.03
C ALA A 39 13.61 3.14 -11.38
N GLY A 40 13.39 3.10 -10.07
CA GLY A 40 13.03 1.88 -9.34
C GLY A 40 11.78 1.23 -9.93
N LEU A 41 10.69 1.97 -10.10
CA LEU A 41 9.46 1.47 -10.74
C LEU A 41 9.70 0.95 -12.16
N THR A 42 10.60 1.56 -12.93
CA THR A 42 10.95 1.08 -14.28
C THR A 42 11.75 -0.22 -14.23
N LEU A 43 12.73 -0.30 -13.35
CA LEU A 43 13.63 -1.45 -13.25
C LEU A 43 12.93 -2.65 -12.60
N GLU A 44 12.16 -2.41 -11.56
CA GLU A 44 11.52 -3.46 -10.79
C GLU A 44 10.20 -3.95 -11.41
N HIS A 45 9.39 -3.03 -11.94
CA HIS A 45 8.04 -3.34 -12.41
C HIS A 45 7.89 -3.26 -13.94
N GLY A 46 8.95 -2.90 -14.66
CA GLY A 46 8.92 -2.79 -16.12
C GLY A 46 7.98 -1.69 -16.63
N ILE A 47 7.74 -0.65 -15.84
CA ILE A 47 6.95 0.49 -16.28
C ILE A 47 7.77 1.29 -17.29
N THR A 48 7.20 1.47 -18.50
CA THR A 48 7.90 2.10 -19.62
C THR A 48 7.43 3.52 -19.90
N THR A 49 6.32 3.93 -19.30
CA THR A 49 5.72 5.25 -19.54
C THR A 49 5.08 5.77 -18.25
N PHE A 50 5.47 6.98 -17.85
CA PHE A 50 4.84 7.71 -16.75
C PHE A 50 4.01 8.86 -17.32
N ILE A 51 2.81 9.03 -16.79
CA ILE A 51 1.90 10.14 -17.12
C ILE A 51 1.77 11.00 -15.87
N LEU A 52 2.32 12.21 -15.92
CA LEU A 52 2.21 13.15 -14.81
C LEU A 52 0.77 13.67 -14.70
N GLY A 53 0.11 13.39 -13.57
CA GLY A 53 -1.22 13.91 -13.22
C GLY A 53 -1.15 15.30 -12.58
N SER A 54 -0.65 16.29 -13.31
CA SER A 54 -0.57 17.68 -12.86
C SER A 54 -0.85 18.63 -14.02
N ASP A 55 -1.57 19.70 -13.73
CA ASP A 55 -1.81 20.84 -14.62
C ASP A 55 -0.96 22.08 -14.24
N GLU A 56 -0.12 21.98 -13.20
CA GLU A 56 0.78 23.04 -12.77
C GLU A 56 1.96 23.18 -13.77
N PRO A 57 2.13 24.35 -14.42
CA PRO A 57 3.17 24.53 -15.44
C PRO A 57 4.58 24.25 -14.92
N ARG A 58 4.86 24.63 -13.66
CA ARG A 58 6.17 24.41 -13.05
C ARG A 58 6.46 22.94 -12.80
N ALA A 59 5.47 22.19 -12.32
CA ALA A 59 5.61 20.75 -12.10
C ALA A 59 5.85 20.00 -13.43
N ILE A 60 5.11 20.38 -14.47
CA ILE A 60 5.30 19.82 -15.83
C ILE A 60 6.69 20.15 -16.36
N GLN A 61 7.18 21.35 -16.13
CA GLN A 61 8.52 21.77 -16.57
C GLN A 61 9.62 20.98 -15.84
N ILE A 62 9.57 20.89 -14.51
CA ILE A 62 10.54 20.12 -13.71
C ILE A 62 10.51 18.66 -14.14
N PHE A 63 9.33 18.07 -14.23
CA PHE A 63 9.19 16.68 -14.64
C PHE A 63 9.76 16.42 -16.04
N GLY A 64 9.45 17.27 -17.00
CA GLY A 64 9.90 17.13 -18.39
C GLY A 64 11.38 17.41 -18.61
N GLN A 65 11.93 18.39 -17.92
CA GLN A 65 13.30 18.88 -18.16
C GLN A 65 14.35 18.31 -17.22
N GLU A 66 13.97 17.94 -16.00
CA GLU A 66 14.90 17.45 -14.99
C GLU A 66 14.68 15.95 -14.69
N VAL A 67 13.45 15.56 -14.35
CA VAL A 67 13.17 14.18 -13.90
C VAL A 67 13.19 13.18 -15.04
N ALA A 68 12.43 13.40 -16.11
CA ALA A 68 12.28 12.39 -17.17
C ALA A 68 13.58 12.07 -17.92
N PRO A 69 14.48 13.02 -18.21
CA PRO A 69 15.81 12.71 -18.76
C PRO A 69 16.65 11.89 -17.79
N ALA A 70 16.74 12.32 -16.52
CA ALA A 70 17.56 11.66 -15.51
C ALA A 70 17.08 10.23 -15.19
N VAL A 71 15.78 9.97 -15.18
CA VAL A 71 15.24 8.60 -15.07
C VAL A 71 15.73 7.72 -16.23
N ARG A 72 15.71 8.23 -17.46
CA ARG A 72 16.17 7.45 -18.63
C ARG A 72 17.66 7.15 -18.55
N GLU A 73 18.46 8.11 -18.11
CA GLU A 73 19.92 7.95 -17.93
C GLU A 73 20.21 6.92 -16.83
N LEU A 74 19.55 7.03 -15.67
CA LEU A 74 19.72 6.11 -14.56
C LEU A 74 19.32 4.67 -14.95
N VAL A 75 18.16 4.50 -15.57
CA VAL A 75 17.70 3.18 -16.05
C VAL A 75 18.62 2.60 -17.11
N ALA A 76 19.17 3.42 -18.02
CA ALA A 76 20.12 2.96 -19.03
C ALA A 76 21.45 2.54 -18.40
N ALA A 77 21.94 3.29 -17.42
CA ALA A 77 23.16 2.97 -16.68
C ALA A 77 23.03 1.65 -15.92
N GLU A 78 21.93 1.44 -15.20
CA GLU A 78 21.66 0.21 -14.45
C GLU A 78 21.53 -1.02 -15.37
N ARG A 79 20.90 -0.86 -16.54
CA ARG A 79 20.76 -1.94 -17.53
C ARG A 79 22.06 -2.28 -18.27
N THR A 80 23.02 -1.36 -18.31
CA THR A 80 24.33 -1.55 -18.96
C THR A 80 25.43 -1.91 -17.94
N ALA A 81 25.16 -1.77 -16.64
CA ALA A 81 26.07 -2.22 -15.60
C ALA A 81 26.30 -3.73 -15.76
N PRO A 82 27.54 -4.22 -15.85
CA PRO A 82 27.81 -5.66 -15.89
C PRO A 82 27.31 -6.24 -14.57
N GLU A 83 26.53 -7.34 -14.66
CA GLU A 83 26.14 -8.08 -13.47
C GLU A 83 27.36 -8.28 -12.57
N PRO A 84 27.30 -7.97 -11.28
CA PRO A 84 28.41 -8.24 -10.39
C PRO A 84 28.67 -9.75 -10.45
N ARG A 85 29.80 -10.15 -11.07
CA ARG A 85 30.30 -11.52 -10.97
C ARG A 85 30.27 -11.89 -9.50
N PRO A 86 29.70 -13.06 -9.13
CA PRO A 86 29.83 -13.52 -7.77
C PRO A 86 31.34 -13.57 -7.45
N ALA A 87 31.76 -12.70 -6.55
CA ALA A 87 33.11 -12.72 -6.04
C ALA A 87 33.35 -14.06 -5.39
N ALA A 88 34.20 -14.88 -6.07
CA ALA A 88 34.66 -16.12 -5.49
C ALA A 88 35.48 -15.78 -4.24
N GLY A 89 34.97 -16.23 -3.08
CA GLY A 89 35.77 -16.37 -1.88
C GLY A 89 35.86 -15.16 -0.97
N GLN A 90 34.81 -14.85 -0.24
CA GLN A 90 34.97 -14.48 1.15
C GLN A 90 33.98 -15.30 1.97
N GLN A 91 34.50 -16.37 2.54
CA GLN A 91 33.87 -17.07 3.65
C GLN A 91 33.81 -16.08 4.82
N ALA A 92 32.66 -15.43 4.99
CA ALA A 92 32.34 -14.83 6.26
C ALA A 92 31.94 -15.95 7.22
N ALA A 93 32.87 -16.30 8.09
CA ALA A 93 32.62 -17.11 9.26
C ALA A 93 31.62 -16.38 10.15
N GLY A 94 30.56 -17.05 10.58
CA GLY A 94 29.66 -16.59 11.62
C GLY A 94 28.20 -16.85 11.26
N GLY A 95 27.77 -18.15 11.31
CA GLY A 95 26.38 -18.52 11.15
C GLY A 95 25.55 -18.10 12.35
N GLY A 96 24.80 -16.98 12.18
CA GLY A 96 23.55 -16.80 12.89
C GLY A 96 22.45 -17.24 11.92
N ALA A 97 21.49 -18.06 12.35
CA ALA A 97 20.27 -18.31 11.62
C ALA A 97 19.68 -16.97 11.23
N GLY A 98 19.55 -16.69 9.93
CA GLY A 98 19.17 -15.37 9.44
C GLY A 98 17.76 -15.04 9.92
N THR A 99 17.67 -14.10 10.86
CA THR A 99 16.39 -13.55 11.28
C THR A 99 15.78 -12.81 10.08
N LEU A 100 14.47 -12.95 9.89
CA LEU A 100 13.73 -12.26 8.82
C LEU A 100 13.99 -10.75 8.80
N GLY A 101 14.26 -10.15 9.98
CA GLY A 101 14.55 -8.73 10.13
C GLY A 101 13.35 -7.80 9.98
N VAL A 102 12.20 -8.36 9.60
CA VAL A 102 10.91 -7.65 9.47
C VAL A 102 9.99 -8.12 10.58
N THR A 103 9.33 -7.19 11.25
CA THR A 103 8.42 -7.48 12.35
C THR A 103 7.00 -7.11 11.93
N PRO A 104 6.07 -8.07 11.80
CA PRO A 104 4.66 -7.79 11.61
C PRO A 104 4.07 -6.94 12.73
N THR A 105 3.16 -6.05 12.38
CA THR A 105 2.47 -5.18 13.34
C THR A 105 1.41 -5.99 14.10
N PRO A 106 1.46 -6.03 15.44
CA PRO A 106 0.46 -6.78 16.21
C PRO A 106 -0.94 -6.14 16.11
N ASP A 107 -1.96 -6.98 16.18
CA ASP A 107 -3.33 -6.49 16.34
C ASP A 107 -3.43 -5.72 17.67
N PRO A 108 -3.91 -4.46 17.67
CA PRO A 108 -4.04 -3.69 18.90
C PRO A 108 -5.08 -4.25 19.88
N GLY A 109 -5.90 -5.23 19.46
CA GLY A 109 -6.92 -5.86 20.28
C GLY A 109 -8.11 -4.95 20.63
N VAL A 110 -8.09 -3.70 20.16
CA VAL A 110 -9.21 -2.76 20.37
C VAL A 110 -10.34 -3.14 19.42
N ARG A 111 -11.56 -3.20 19.94
CA ARG A 111 -12.78 -3.48 19.18
C ARG A 111 -13.83 -2.43 19.54
N LEU A 112 -14.10 -1.54 18.58
CA LEU A 112 -15.02 -0.40 18.72
C LEU A 112 -16.46 -0.78 18.39
N SER A 113 -16.62 -1.66 17.38
CA SER A 113 -17.93 -2.16 16.94
C SER A 113 -18.34 -3.41 17.73
N ALA A 114 -19.62 -3.56 17.98
CA ALA A 114 -20.20 -4.81 18.49
C ALA A 114 -20.29 -5.91 17.41
N ARG A 115 -20.20 -5.55 16.13
CA ARG A 115 -20.27 -6.50 15.02
C ARG A 115 -18.91 -7.19 14.82
N ARG A 116 -18.99 -8.50 14.52
CA ARG A 116 -17.83 -9.32 14.16
C ARG A 116 -18.16 -9.99 12.83
N PRO A 117 -17.58 -9.50 11.71
CA PRO A 117 -17.89 -10.02 10.37
C PRO A 117 -17.40 -11.45 10.18
N TRP A 118 -16.35 -11.85 10.90
CA TRP A 118 -15.75 -13.18 10.89
C TRP A 118 -15.30 -13.63 12.27
N ASP A 119 -15.00 -14.91 12.39
CA ASP A 119 -14.36 -15.51 13.57
C ASP A 119 -12.85 -15.57 13.34
N GLU A 120 -12.11 -14.77 14.09
CA GLU A 120 -10.65 -14.71 14.00
C GLU A 120 -9.97 -16.01 14.45
N SER A 121 -10.64 -16.80 15.32
CA SER A 121 -10.10 -18.07 15.83
C SER A 121 -10.04 -19.18 14.76
N THR A 122 -10.76 -18.99 13.65
CA THR A 122 -10.79 -19.95 12.52
C THR A 122 -9.74 -19.65 11.46
N ARG A 123 -8.95 -18.59 11.62
CA ARG A 123 -7.92 -18.20 10.67
C ARG A 123 -6.82 -19.27 10.57
N PRO A 124 -6.51 -19.77 9.37
CA PRO A 124 -5.38 -20.66 9.17
C PRO A 124 -4.04 -19.96 9.36
N SER A 125 -2.99 -20.75 9.57
CA SER A 125 -1.62 -20.24 9.68
C SER A 125 -0.79 -20.69 8.48
N ALA A 126 0.11 -19.84 8.03
CA ALA A 126 1.08 -20.17 7.00
C ALA A 126 2.03 -21.30 7.48
N PRO A 127 2.54 -22.12 6.56
CA PRO A 127 3.58 -23.07 6.88
C PRO A 127 4.80 -22.38 7.50
N PRO A 128 5.47 -22.98 8.48
CA PRO A 128 6.69 -22.40 9.00
C PRO A 128 7.79 -22.37 7.92
N PRO A 129 8.67 -21.37 7.96
CA PRO A 129 9.77 -21.28 7.01
C PRO A 129 10.69 -22.50 7.10
N PRO A 130 11.39 -22.86 6.01
CA PRO A 130 12.40 -23.91 6.06
C PRO A 130 13.48 -23.62 7.11
N ALA A 131 13.88 -24.64 7.85
CA ALA A 131 14.90 -24.49 8.89
C ALA A 131 16.21 -23.95 8.30
N GLY A 132 16.76 -22.90 8.92
CA GLY A 132 18.02 -22.30 8.48
C GLY A 132 17.92 -21.46 7.20
N HIS A 133 16.71 -21.11 6.75
CA HIS A 133 16.55 -20.24 5.60
C HIS A 133 17.18 -18.86 5.86
N ALA A 134 17.98 -18.39 4.91
CA ALA A 134 18.58 -17.08 4.94
C ALA A 134 17.84 -16.15 3.97
N TYR A 135 17.34 -15.03 4.47
CA TYR A 135 16.60 -14.06 3.67
C TYR A 135 17.56 -13.07 3.03
N PRO A 136 17.58 -12.94 1.69
CA PRO A 136 18.38 -11.93 1.03
C PRO A 136 17.85 -10.52 1.37
N PRO A 137 18.71 -9.47 1.31
CA PRO A 137 18.26 -8.10 1.58
C PRO A 137 17.06 -7.65 0.74
N ARG A 138 16.97 -8.05 -0.52
CA ARG A 138 15.81 -7.77 -1.40
C ARG A 138 14.54 -8.46 -0.88
N GLY A 139 14.65 -9.67 -0.38
CA GLY A 139 13.54 -10.39 0.21
C GLY A 139 13.04 -9.71 1.49
N GLN A 140 13.95 -9.34 2.39
CA GLN A 140 13.60 -8.57 3.58
C GLN A 140 12.92 -7.25 3.22
N ALA A 141 13.42 -6.54 2.18
CA ALA A 141 12.79 -5.33 1.68
C ALA A 141 11.37 -5.58 1.13
N ALA A 142 11.11 -6.72 0.48
CA ALA A 142 9.77 -7.08 0.02
C ALA A 142 8.80 -7.25 1.21
N GLY A 143 9.19 -8.02 2.23
CA GLY A 143 8.38 -8.17 3.44
C GLY A 143 8.15 -6.84 4.17
N GLN A 144 9.19 -6.00 4.28
CA GLN A 144 9.08 -4.68 4.90
C GLN A 144 8.14 -3.75 4.12
N HIS A 145 8.17 -3.81 2.80
CA HIS A 145 7.30 -2.99 1.96
C HIS A 145 5.81 -3.23 2.23
N LEU A 146 5.39 -4.47 2.45
CA LEU A 146 4.01 -4.76 2.86
C LEU A 146 3.67 -4.05 4.18
N VAL A 147 4.53 -4.17 5.19
CA VAL A 147 4.33 -3.51 6.49
C VAL A 147 4.24 -1.99 6.33
N ASP A 148 5.11 -1.39 5.51
CA ASP A 148 5.12 0.05 5.27
C ASP A 148 3.82 0.54 4.59
N VAL A 149 3.31 -0.21 3.61
CA VAL A 149 2.01 0.08 2.98
C VAL A 149 0.87 -0.01 3.99
N HIS A 150 0.85 -1.06 4.80
CA HIS A 150 -0.15 -1.24 5.86
C HIS A 150 -0.08 -0.15 6.92
N ASP A 151 1.12 0.27 7.32
CA ASP A 151 1.28 1.38 8.27
C ASP A 151 0.72 2.69 7.71
N HIS A 152 0.89 2.93 6.42
CA HIS A 152 0.23 4.06 5.77
C HIS A 152 -1.30 3.94 5.84
N LEU A 153 -1.89 2.77 5.54
CA LEU A 153 -3.33 2.55 5.67
C LEU A 153 -3.83 2.76 7.11
N ARG A 154 -3.06 2.32 8.12
CA ARG A 154 -3.37 2.55 9.54
C ARG A 154 -3.37 4.04 9.90
N GLN A 155 -2.38 4.78 9.43
CA GLN A 155 -2.26 6.22 9.67
C GLN A 155 -3.42 6.99 9.05
N GLU A 156 -3.75 6.70 7.81
CA GLU A 156 -4.88 7.33 7.12
C GLU A 156 -6.22 7.00 7.80
N LEU A 157 -6.42 5.76 8.26
CA LEU A 157 -7.61 5.37 9.02
C LEU A 157 -7.73 6.16 10.34
N ALA A 158 -6.62 6.35 11.03
CA ALA A 158 -6.59 7.16 12.24
C ALA A 158 -6.99 8.62 11.96
N GLN A 159 -6.56 9.19 10.84
CA GLN A 159 -6.94 10.54 10.42
C GLN A 159 -8.43 10.63 10.06
N VAL A 160 -9.02 9.63 9.38
CA VAL A 160 -10.47 9.55 9.12
C VAL A 160 -11.24 9.62 10.43
N ARG A 161 -10.83 8.84 11.42
CA ARG A 161 -11.48 8.79 12.74
C ARG A 161 -11.35 10.11 13.49
N ASP A 162 -10.17 10.70 13.51
CA ASP A 162 -9.92 11.98 14.18
C ASP A 162 -10.75 13.11 13.53
N LEU A 163 -10.81 13.14 12.21
CA LEU A 163 -11.63 14.11 11.48
C LEU A 163 -13.12 13.96 11.80
N LEU A 164 -13.63 12.74 11.86
CA LEU A 164 -15.01 12.47 12.23
C LEU A 164 -15.31 12.99 13.64
N GLU A 165 -14.45 12.75 14.62
CA GLU A 165 -14.60 13.24 15.98
C GLU A 165 -14.51 14.78 16.07
N GLN A 166 -13.64 15.42 15.31
CA GLN A 166 -13.54 16.88 15.25
C GLN A 166 -14.83 17.51 14.70
N VAL A 167 -15.39 16.92 13.64
CA VAL A 167 -16.66 17.41 13.05
C VAL A 167 -17.82 17.20 14.03
N LYS A 168 -17.90 16.06 14.70
CA LYS A 168 -18.94 15.79 15.72
C LYS A 168 -18.89 16.77 16.88
N ARG A 169 -17.71 17.12 17.38
CA ARG A 169 -17.54 18.09 18.47
C ARG A 169 -17.79 19.54 18.04
N GLY A 170 -17.97 19.82 16.77
CA GLY A 170 -18.12 21.16 16.24
C GLY A 170 -16.88 22.05 16.44
N THR A 171 -15.74 21.46 16.82
CA THR A 171 -14.46 22.15 16.99
C THR A 171 -13.85 22.56 15.65
N VAL A 172 -14.24 21.85 14.61
CA VAL A 172 -13.95 22.21 13.24
C VAL A 172 -15.28 22.48 12.55
N SER A 173 -15.55 23.75 12.24
CA SER A 173 -16.66 24.05 11.33
C SER A 173 -16.37 23.35 10.00
N PRO A 174 -17.38 22.91 9.24
CA PRO A 174 -17.18 22.36 7.90
C PRO A 174 -16.25 23.21 7.02
N GLY A 175 -16.18 24.52 7.24
CA GLY A 175 -15.28 25.43 6.56
C GLY A 175 -13.82 25.45 7.09
N ARG A 176 -13.58 25.15 8.37
CA ARG A 176 -12.22 25.06 8.95
C ARG A 176 -11.60 23.66 8.82
N ALA A 177 -12.41 22.61 8.87
CA ALA A 177 -11.97 21.30 8.42
C ALA A 177 -11.49 21.33 6.96
N ARG A 178 -12.16 22.13 6.15
CA ARG A 178 -11.78 22.49 4.78
C ARG A 178 -10.40 23.18 4.69
N ALA A 179 -10.03 24.05 5.62
CA ALA A 179 -8.76 24.75 5.61
C ALA A 179 -7.60 23.87 6.08
N ALA A 180 -7.79 23.04 7.10
CA ALA A 180 -6.77 22.10 7.59
C ALA A 180 -6.44 20.99 6.56
N LEU A 181 -7.43 20.56 5.77
CA LEU A 181 -7.22 19.61 4.67
C LEU A 181 -6.65 20.28 3.39
N ASN A 182 -6.73 21.60 3.26
CA ASN A 182 -6.01 22.31 2.21
C ASN A 182 -4.50 22.38 2.45
N GLU A 183 -4.04 22.14 3.65
CA GLU A 183 -2.61 21.96 3.98
C GLU A 183 -2.12 20.52 3.78
N MET A 184 -3.01 19.54 3.78
CA MET A 184 -2.75 18.15 3.41
C MET A 184 -3.21 17.93 1.97
N THR A 185 -2.35 17.81 1.06
CA THR A 185 -2.29 17.51 -0.39
C THR A 185 -3.58 17.19 -1.19
N MET A 186 -4.80 17.47 -0.71
CA MET A 186 -6.04 17.33 -1.47
C MET A 186 -6.73 18.67 -1.67
N ARG A 187 -6.27 19.37 -2.69
CA ARG A 187 -6.91 20.61 -3.18
C ARG A 187 -8.23 20.28 -3.87
N GLN A 188 -9.24 20.99 -3.41
CA GLN A 188 -10.51 21.37 -4.05
C GLN A 188 -11.78 20.64 -3.61
N ASN A 189 -12.67 21.49 -3.09
CA ASN A 189 -14.14 21.46 -3.00
C ASN A 189 -14.79 20.84 -1.77
N ASN A 190 -15.80 21.52 -1.32
CA ASN A 190 -16.95 21.37 -0.39
C ASN A 190 -17.28 19.99 0.27
N TRP A 191 -16.39 19.00 0.22
CA TRP A 191 -16.59 17.59 0.53
C TRP A 191 -15.56 17.04 1.53
N THR A 192 -15.17 17.78 2.53
CA THR A 192 -13.95 17.48 3.29
C THR A 192 -13.92 16.07 3.90
N LEU A 193 -14.90 15.72 4.72
CA LEU A 193 -14.97 14.39 5.32
C LEU A 193 -15.30 13.32 4.28
N GLY A 194 -16.31 13.59 3.44
CA GLY A 194 -16.74 12.66 2.40
C GLY A 194 -15.67 12.38 1.35
N ALA A 195 -14.95 13.41 0.88
CA ALA A 195 -13.87 13.23 -0.08
C ALA A 195 -12.70 12.43 0.50
N TYR A 196 -12.35 12.66 1.77
CA TYR A 196 -11.29 11.94 2.44
C TYR A 196 -11.67 10.46 2.66
N CYS A 197 -12.87 10.19 3.17
CA CYS A 197 -13.36 8.82 3.30
C CYS A 197 -13.44 8.10 1.96
N ALA A 198 -13.91 8.77 0.89
CA ALA A 198 -13.97 8.17 -0.45
C ALA A 198 -12.57 7.85 -1.00
N ALA A 199 -11.59 8.75 -0.80
CA ALA A 199 -10.21 8.52 -1.22
C ALA A 199 -9.58 7.35 -0.44
N TYR A 200 -9.81 7.29 0.87
CA TYR A 200 -9.36 6.18 1.71
C TYR A 200 -9.98 4.84 1.28
N CYS A 201 -11.29 4.82 1.07
CA CYS A 201 -11.99 3.63 0.58
C CYS A 201 -11.44 3.15 -0.77
N THR A 202 -11.11 4.09 -1.68
CA THR A 202 -10.49 3.77 -2.97
C THR A 202 -9.09 3.16 -2.78
N MET A 203 -8.29 3.70 -1.87
CA MET A 203 -6.94 3.21 -1.57
C MET A 203 -6.99 1.77 -1.02
N VAL A 204 -7.84 1.49 -0.05
CA VAL A 204 -8.05 0.14 0.50
C VAL A 204 -8.48 -0.83 -0.59
N THR A 205 -9.44 -0.44 -1.44
CA THR A 205 -9.93 -1.30 -2.53
C THR A 205 -8.84 -1.58 -3.59
N GLN A 206 -8.01 -0.60 -3.91
CA GLN A 206 -6.92 -0.77 -4.88
C GLN A 206 -5.81 -1.67 -4.32
N HIS A 207 -5.47 -1.54 -3.04
CA HIS A 207 -4.49 -2.37 -2.36
C HIS A 207 -4.91 -3.84 -2.39
N HIS A 208 -6.09 -4.18 -1.86
CA HIS A 208 -6.60 -5.55 -1.88
C HIS A 208 -6.76 -6.09 -3.31
N GLY A 209 -7.21 -5.25 -4.26
CA GLY A 209 -7.34 -5.65 -5.67
C GLY A 209 -6.01 -6.01 -6.33
N LEU A 210 -4.89 -5.37 -5.93
CA LEU A 210 -3.55 -5.72 -6.39
C LEU A 210 -3.10 -7.07 -5.82
N GLU A 211 -3.38 -7.32 -4.56
CA GLU A 211 -3.06 -8.58 -3.87
C GLU A 211 -3.80 -9.74 -4.48
N ASP A 212 -5.11 -9.64 -4.62
CA ASP A 212 -5.96 -10.68 -5.21
C ASP A 212 -5.60 -10.97 -6.67
N ALA A 213 -5.28 -9.94 -7.46
CA ALA A 213 -5.01 -10.10 -8.88
C ALA A 213 -3.57 -10.55 -9.19
N SER A 214 -2.61 -10.29 -8.32
CA SER A 214 -1.18 -10.41 -8.63
C SER A 214 -0.38 -11.16 -7.58
N ILE A 215 -0.39 -10.69 -6.34
CA ILE A 215 0.48 -11.16 -5.26
C ILE A 215 0.04 -12.54 -4.79
N PHE A 216 -1.22 -12.72 -4.43
CA PHE A 216 -1.74 -14.00 -3.93
C PHE A 216 -1.66 -15.13 -4.97
N PRO A 217 -1.99 -14.92 -6.26
CA PRO A 217 -1.74 -15.92 -7.28
C PRO A 217 -0.26 -16.30 -7.45
N HIS A 218 0.66 -15.35 -7.25
CA HIS A 218 2.09 -15.64 -7.27
C HIS A 218 2.51 -16.49 -6.07
N LEU A 219 2.16 -16.09 -4.85
CA LEU A 219 2.47 -16.84 -3.63
C LEU A 219 1.86 -18.24 -3.64
N ARG A 220 0.61 -18.39 -4.11
CA ARG A 220 -0.07 -19.69 -4.25
C ARG A 220 0.67 -20.65 -5.19
N ARG A 221 1.24 -20.14 -6.28
CA ARG A 221 2.09 -20.95 -7.19
C ARG A 221 3.44 -21.27 -6.60
N SER A 222 4.00 -20.38 -5.78
CA SER A 222 5.32 -20.55 -5.17
C SER A 222 5.30 -21.55 -4.02
N GLU A 223 4.22 -21.59 -3.25
CA GLU A 223 4.05 -22.49 -2.11
C GLU A 223 2.59 -22.91 -1.94
N ALA A 224 2.28 -24.16 -2.29
CA ALA A 224 0.92 -24.68 -2.20
C ALA A 224 0.35 -24.71 -0.77
N GLY A 225 1.21 -24.77 0.25
CA GLY A 225 0.82 -24.72 1.66
C GLY A 225 0.20 -23.39 2.11
N LEU A 226 0.38 -22.33 1.34
CA LEU A 226 -0.24 -21.02 1.60
C LEU A 226 -1.71 -20.94 1.16
N ALA A 227 -2.23 -21.92 0.40
CA ALA A 227 -3.55 -21.82 -0.20
C ALA A 227 -4.64 -21.46 0.80
N ALA A 228 -4.70 -22.12 1.95
CA ALA A 228 -5.74 -21.87 2.95
C ALA A 228 -5.66 -20.45 3.55
N VAL A 229 -4.45 -19.91 3.74
CA VAL A 229 -4.24 -18.53 4.23
C VAL A 229 -4.70 -17.53 3.18
N LEU A 230 -4.28 -17.74 1.92
CA LEU A 230 -4.62 -16.84 0.81
C LEU A 230 -6.12 -16.87 0.51
N ASP A 231 -6.77 -18.05 0.55
CA ASP A 231 -8.24 -18.15 0.43
C ASP A 231 -8.93 -17.35 1.55
N ARG A 232 -8.42 -17.42 2.78
CA ARG A 232 -8.97 -16.67 3.91
C ARG A 232 -8.79 -15.16 3.76
N LEU A 233 -7.63 -14.70 3.29
CA LEU A 233 -7.37 -13.28 3.02
C LEU A 233 -8.30 -12.74 1.92
N GLU A 234 -8.46 -13.48 0.81
CA GLU A 234 -9.42 -13.14 -0.26
C GLU A 234 -10.87 -13.06 0.27
N GLU A 235 -11.30 -13.98 1.14
CA GLU A 235 -12.60 -13.91 1.80
C GLU A 235 -12.76 -12.64 2.67
N GLU A 236 -11.72 -12.28 3.42
CA GLU A 236 -11.72 -11.09 4.27
C GLU A 236 -11.74 -9.81 3.41
N HIS A 237 -11.06 -9.76 2.26
CA HIS A 237 -11.13 -8.66 1.30
C HIS A 237 -12.57 -8.41 0.83
N VAL A 238 -13.32 -9.46 0.49
CA VAL A 238 -14.74 -9.34 0.10
C VAL A 238 -15.57 -8.71 1.22
N VAL A 239 -15.34 -9.13 2.46
CA VAL A 239 -16.05 -8.57 3.62
C VAL A 239 -15.66 -7.11 3.86
N ILE A 240 -14.37 -6.78 3.82
CA ILE A 240 -13.87 -5.41 3.99
C ILE A 240 -14.45 -4.50 2.89
N HIS A 241 -14.53 -4.97 1.65
CA HIS A 241 -15.16 -4.22 0.57
C HIS A 241 -16.61 -3.85 0.90
N GLY A 242 -17.39 -4.80 1.42
CA GLY A 242 -18.78 -4.53 1.89
C GLY A 242 -18.84 -3.53 3.06
N VAL A 243 -17.84 -3.53 3.95
CA VAL A 243 -17.73 -2.54 5.03
C VAL A 243 -17.37 -1.16 4.47
N VAL A 244 -16.43 -1.08 3.54
CA VAL A 244 -16.08 0.16 2.81
C VAL A 244 -17.32 0.76 2.12
N GLU A 245 -18.11 -0.04 1.42
CA GLU A 245 -19.38 0.42 0.84
C GLU A 245 -20.38 0.91 1.90
N SER A 246 -20.35 0.35 3.11
CA SER A 246 -21.22 0.83 4.20
C SER A 246 -20.83 2.22 4.69
N VAL A 247 -19.53 2.55 4.67
CA VAL A 247 -19.05 3.91 4.97
C VAL A 247 -19.53 4.89 3.92
N ASP A 248 -19.43 4.54 2.63
CA ASP A 248 -19.93 5.40 1.54
C ASP A 248 -21.45 5.67 1.68
N ARG A 249 -22.24 4.62 1.91
CA ARG A 249 -23.69 4.78 2.16
C ARG A 249 -23.99 5.67 3.36
N ALA A 250 -23.24 5.54 4.45
CA ALA A 250 -23.40 6.35 5.65
C ALA A 250 -23.04 7.83 5.41
N LEU A 251 -22.03 8.10 4.57
CA LEU A 251 -21.69 9.46 4.13
C LEU A 251 -22.83 10.10 3.32
N VAL A 252 -23.42 9.35 2.38
CA VAL A 252 -24.56 9.82 1.60
C VAL A 252 -25.75 10.14 2.52
N GLU A 253 -26.01 9.31 3.54
CA GLU A 253 -27.09 9.55 4.49
C GLU A 253 -26.81 10.76 5.40
N LEU A 254 -25.56 10.98 5.82
CA LEU A 254 -25.18 12.18 6.56
C LEU A 254 -25.45 13.47 5.77
N VAL A 255 -25.27 13.46 4.44
CA VAL A 255 -25.64 14.60 3.58
C VAL A 255 -27.14 14.85 3.60
N ARG A 256 -27.95 13.79 3.67
CA ARG A 256 -29.42 13.91 3.75
C ARG A 256 -29.91 14.33 5.12
N ARG A 257 -29.20 13.94 6.18
CA ARG A 257 -29.51 14.25 7.59
C ARG A 257 -28.30 14.89 8.28
N PRO A 258 -28.03 16.16 7.98
CA PRO A 258 -26.89 16.85 8.56
C PRO A 258 -26.96 16.86 10.10
N GLY A 259 -25.86 16.41 10.72
CA GLY A 259 -25.72 16.32 12.19
C GLY A 259 -26.05 14.97 12.81
N ASP A 260 -26.60 14.01 12.06
CA ASP A 260 -26.72 12.62 12.51
C ASP A 260 -25.50 11.80 12.05
N PHE A 261 -24.52 11.69 12.91
CA PHE A 261 -23.28 10.95 12.68
C PHE A 261 -23.34 9.48 13.08
N THR A 262 -24.47 9.00 13.64
CA THR A 262 -24.56 7.66 14.23
C THR A 262 -24.17 6.57 13.25
N GLY A 263 -24.79 6.55 12.08
CA GLY A 263 -24.52 5.54 11.05
C GLY A 263 -23.10 5.60 10.50
N LEU A 264 -22.55 6.81 10.33
CA LEU A 264 -21.17 6.98 9.88
C LEU A 264 -20.17 6.52 10.94
N GLN A 265 -20.42 6.82 12.23
CA GLN A 265 -19.58 6.36 13.33
C GLN A 265 -19.55 4.83 13.39
N GLU A 266 -20.72 4.19 13.34
CA GLU A 266 -20.83 2.72 13.37
C GLU A 266 -20.10 2.06 12.18
N ALA A 267 -20.19 2.66 10.99
CA ALA A 267 -19.52 2.15 9.81
C ALA A 267 -17.99 2.32 9.88
N VAL A 268 -17.49 3.47 10.37
CA VAL A 268 -16.06 3.74 10.56
C VAL A 268 -15.49 2.87 11.69
N ASP A 269 -16.21 2.66 12.78
CA ASP A 269 -15.79 1.77 13.86
C ASP A 269 -15.68 0.33 13.38
N LEU A 270 -16.63 -0.15 12.59
CA LEU A 270 -16.58 -1.48 11.99
C LEU A 270 -15.43 -1.61 11.00
N LEU A 271 -15.20 -0.61 10.14
CA LEU A 271 -14.05 -0.58 9.23
C LEU A 271 -12.74 -0.61 10.00
N THR A 272 -12.64 0.15 11.09
CA THR A 272 -11.45 0.17 11.94
C THR A 272 -11.14 -1.21 12.49
N ASP A 273 -12.11 -1.86 13.10
CA ASP A 273 -11.93 -3.17 13.71
C ASP A 273 -11.57 -4.24 12.68
N THR A 274 -12.28 -4.27 11.55
CA THR A 274 -12.06 -5.29 10.51
C THR A 274 -10.72 -5.09 9.82
N LEU A 275 -10.38 -3.87 9.43
CA LEU A 275 -9.14 -3.61 8.68
C LEU A 275 -7.91 -3.81 9.57
N LEU A 276 -7.88 -3.27 10.80
CA LEU A 276 -6.70 -3.45 11.67
C LEU A 276 -6.44 -4.93 12.00
N SER A 277 -7.49 -5.70 12.24
CA SER A 277 -7.38 -7.15 12.46
C SER A 277 -6.90 -7.88 11.21
N HIS A 278 -7.40 -7.52 10.03
CA HIS A 278 -6.98 -8.09 8.75
C HIS A 278 -5.51 -7.79 8.44
N LEU A 279 -5.10 -6.52 8.44
CA LEU A 279 -3.72 -6.13 8.14
C LEU A 279 -2.70 -6.81 9.08
N SER A 280 -3.05 -6.94 10.37
CA SER A 280 -2.19 -7.67 11.30
C SER A 280 -2.11 -9.15 10.95
N TYR A 281 -3.22 -9.81 10.67
CA TYR A 281 -3.24 -11.22 10.29
C TYR A 281 -2.45 -11.45 9.02
N GLU A 282 -2.67 -10.65 8.00
CA GLU A 282 -1.97 -10.75 6.72
C GLU A 282 -0.45 -10.62 6.89
N GLU A 283 0.03 -9.59 7.59
CA GLU A 283 1.45 -9.41 7.85
C GLU A 283 2.07 -10.64 8.54
N HIS A 284 1.39 -11.19 9.55
CA HIS A 284 1.88 -12.37 10.27
C HIS A 284 1.94 -13.61 9.39
N GLN A 285 1.13 -13.69 8.33
CA GLN A 285 1.06 -14.87 7.48
C GLN A 285 1.90 -14.76 6.21
N ILE A 286 2.02 -13.56 5.61
CA ILE A 286 2.65 -13.45 4.28
C ILE A 286 3.93 -12.61 4.21
N VAL A 287 4.31 -11.87 5.24
CA VAL A 287 5.59 -11.13 5.27
C VAL A 287 6.77 -12.08 5.05
N GLU A 288 6.79 -13.24 5.69
CA GLU A 288 7.84 -14.24 5.50
C GLU A 288 7.80 -14.87 4.11
N PRO A 289 6.66 -15.35 3.59
CA PRO A 289 6.55 -15.79 2.20
C PRO A 289 6.99 -14.73 1.17
N LEU A 290 6.65 -13.46 1.37
CA LEU A 290 7.13 -12.38 0.51
C LEU A 290 8.64 -12.22 0.56
N ALA A 291 9.25 -12.40 1.73
CA ALA A 291 10.71 -12.35 1.86
C ALA A 291 11.40 -13.55 1.17
N ARG A 292 10.70 -14.68 0.96
CA ARG A 292 11.22 -15.83 0.22
C ARG A 292 10.96 -15.79 -1.28
N TYR A 293 9.81 -15.27 -1.70
CA TYR A 293 9.34 -15.40 -3.09
C TYR A 293 9.17 -14.06 -3.80
N GLY A 294 9.19 -12.93 -3.08
CA GLY A 294 8.87 -11.62 -3.63
C GLY A 294 7.40 -11.42 -3.95
N PHE A 295 7.10 -10.30 -4.58
CA PHE A 295 5.74 -9.96 -5.04
C PHE A 295 5.39 -10.60 -6.39
N PHE A 296 6.40 -10.96 -7.17
CA PHE A 296 6.22 -11.53 -8.52
C PHE A 296 7.39 -12.45 -8.90
N PRO A 297 7.21 -13.35 -9.89
CA PRO A 297 8.25 -14.27 -10.32
C PRO A 297 9.53 -13.55 -10.80
N GLY A 298 10.67 -13.97 -10.26
CA GLY A 298 11.99 -13.44 -10.69
C GLY A 298 12.41 -12.13 -10.02
N GLN A 299 11.71 -11.71 -8.97
CA GLN A 299 12.10 -10.52 -8.18
C GLN A 299 13.29 -10.79 -7.26
N LEU A 300 13.39 -12.01 -6.71
CA LEU A 300 14.41 -12.44 -5.74
C LEU A 300 15.40 -13.43 -6.36
#